data_a486467e9894b4954305949ad781b9b2
#
_entry.id   a486467e9894b4954305949ad781b9b2
#
_cell.length_a   1.000
_cell.length_b   1.000
_cell.length_c   1.000
_cell.angle_alpha   90.00
_cell.angle_beta   90.00
_cell.angle_gamma   90.00
#
_symmetry.space_group_name_H-M   'P 1'
#
loop_
_entity.id
_entity.type
_entity.pdbx_description
1 polymer ?
#
loop_
_entity_poly.entity_id
_entity_poly.type
_entity_poly.pdbx_seq_one_letter_code
_entity_poly.pdbx_strand_id
1 'polypeptide(L)'
;MSGLKPDSDRILEIALIVTDANLNTIATAPVWVVHQDDAVLDGMDAWNKGTHGKSGLIDRVKASTLNEDAVEQACIAFLKQYVKAGISPMCGNSICQDRRFMARYMPKLEAYFHYRNVDVSTIKELARRWQPEIMKGFVKKQAHTALADIEESIEELRYYRNTFFIPSVAEASPATAKD
;
A
#
# COMPACT_ATOMS: atom_id res chain seq x y z
N MET A 1 -6.96 8.76 0.47
CA MET A 1 -7.33 9.67 -0.65
C MET A 1 -8.74 10.18 -0.44
N SER A 2 -9.10 11.36 -0.98
CA SER A 2 -10.45 11.92 -0.87
C SER A 2 -11.47 11.22 -1.79
N GLY A 3 -10.99 10.43 -2.74
CA GLY A 3 -11.79 9.65 -3.69
C GLY A 3 -10.89 8.87 -4.65
N LEU A 4 -11.42 8.47 -5.80
CA LEU A 4 -10.75 7.57 -6.75
C LEU A 4 -10.32 8.26 -8.07
N LYS A 5 -10.59 9.55 -8.22
CA LYS A 5 -10.34 10.30 -9.46
C LYS A 5 -9.17 11.27 -9.28
N PRO A 6 -7.96 10.97 -9.79
CA PRO A 6 -6.80 11.85 -9.60
C PRO A 6 -6.98 13.26 -10.17
N ASP A 7 -7.96 13.47 -11.07
CA ASP A 7 -8.23 14.79 -11.64
C ASP A 7 -8.94 15.76 -10.67
N SER A 8 -9.71 15.23 -9.73
CA SER A 8 -10.50 16.00 -8.77
C SER A 8 -10.19 15.70 -7.31
N ASP A 9 -9.73 14.47 -7.05
CA ASP A 9 -9.46 14.01 -5.68
C ASP A 9 -7.99 14.21 -5.29
N ARG A 10 -7.71 14.14 -3.99
CA ARG A 10 -6.40 14.44 -3.40
C ARG A 10 -5.90 13.32 -2.51
N ILE A 11 -4.58 13.31 -2.28
CA ILE A 11 -3.94 12.47 -1.27
C ILE A 11 -4.21 13.09 0.09
N LEU A 12 -4.69 12.30 1.05
CA LEU A 12 -4.95 12.75 2.43
C LEU A 12 -3.92 12.22 3.41
N GLU A 13 -3.45 10.98 3.21
CA GLU A 13 -2.53 10.29 4.11
C GLU A 13 -1.65 9.34 3.33
N ILE A 14 -0.38 9.26 3.69
CA ILE A 14 0.59 8.28 3.15
C ILE A 14 1.27 7.56 4.30
N ALA A 15 1.41 6.25 4.16
CA ALA A 15 2.25 5.38 4.97
C ALA A 15 3.16 4.55 4.06
N LEU A 16 4.36 4.21 4.55
CA LEU A 16 5.33 3.40 3.84
C LEU A 16 5.91 2.34 4.78
N ILE A 17 6.00 1.11 4.29
CA ILE A 17 6.75 0.02 4.91
C ILE A 17 7.75 -0.52 3.89
N VAL A 18 9.00 -0.67 4.28
CA VAL A 18 10.03 -1.36 3.50
C VAL A 18 10.14 -2.78 4.01
N THR A 19 10.04 -3.76 3.11
CA THR A 19 10.22 -5.18 3.44
C THR A 19 11.38 -5.78 2.65
N ASP A 20 11.90 -6.92 3.13
CA ASP A 20 12.71 -7.80 2.31
C ASP A 20 11.85 -8.64 1.33
N ALA A 21 12.51 -9.48 0.52
CA ALA A 21 11.84 -10.38 -0.42
C ALA A 21 10.97 -11.46 0.27
N ASN A 22 11.18 -11.69 1.56
CA ASN A 22 10.40 -12.62 2.37
C ASN A 22 9.22 -11.95 3.09
N LEU A 23 8.97 -10.67 2.80
CA LEU A 23 7.93 -9.84 3.42
C LEU A 23 8.22 -9.52 4.90
N ASN A 24 9.46 -9.68 5.37
CA ASN A 24 9.83 -9.23 6.70
C ASN A 24 10.00 -7.71 6.68
N THR A 25 9.40 -7.03 7.65
CA THR A 25 9.51 -5.57 7.77
C THR A 25 10.95 -5.18 8.14
N ILE A 26 11.56 -4.35 7.29
CA ILE A 26 12.88 -3.75 7.52
C ILE A 26 12.72 -2.40 8.23
N ALA A 27 11.76 -1.59 7.76
CA ALA A 27 11.50 -0.27 8.33
C ALA A 27 10.05 0.17 8.06
N THR A 28 9.50 0.90 9.03
CA THR A 28 8.18 1.54 8.92
C THR A 28 8.37 3.05 9.04
N ALA A 29 7.88 3.79 8.06
CA ALA A 29 7.90 5.24 8.07
C ALA A 29 6.87 5.81 9.06
N PRO A 30 7.04 7.05 9.52
CA PRO A 30 5.94 7.80 10.09
C PRO A 30 4.78 7.91 9.11
N VAL A 31 3.57 8.03 9.63
CA VAL A 31 2.40 8.34 8.79
C VAL A 31 2.38 9.84 8.53
N TRP A 32 2.39 10.23 7.26
CA TRP A 32 2.28 11.63 6.86
C TRP A 32 0.86 11.95 6.44
N VAL A 33 0.31 12.99 7.04
CA VAL A 33 -1.02 13.53 6.70
C VAL A 33 -0.81 14.78 5.87
N VAL A 34 -1.41 14.81 4.68
CA VAL A 34 -1.33 15.93 3.74
C VAL A 34 -2.46 16.92 4.05
N HIS A 35 -2.13 18.18 4.24
CA HIS A 35 -3.13 19.23 4.38
C HIS A 35 -3.92 19.39 3.08
N GLN A 36 -5.23 19.52 3.20
CA GLN A 36 -6.12 19.82 2.09
C GLN A 36 -7.16 20.87 2.53
N ASP A 37 -7.53 21.72 1.60
CA ASP A 37 -8.55 22.75 1.82
C ASP A 37 -9.92 22.13 2.12
N ASP A 38 -10.75 22.87 2.86
CA ASP A 38 -12.13 22.46 3.18
C ASP A 38 -12.93 22.10 1.92
N ALA A 39 -12.72 22.80 0.80
CA ALA A 39 -13.39 22.50 -0.46
C ALA A 39 -13.13 21.07 -0.98
N VAL A 40 -11.92 20.52 -0.77
CA VAL A 40 -11.59 19.13 -1.12
C VAL A 40 -12.31 18.17 -0.20
N LEU A 41 -12.32 18.44 1.09
CA LEU A 41 -12.96 17.59 2.10
C LEU A 41 -14.48 17.60 1.95
N ASP A 42 -15.06 18.75 1.65
CA ASP A 42 -16.49 18.92 1.40
C ASP A 42 -16.94 18.31 0.08
N GLY A 43 -16.03 18.17 -0.87
CA GLY A 43 -16.27 17.51 -2.16
C GLY A 43 -16.27 15.97 -2.10
N MET A 44 -15.81 15.36 -1.00
CA MET A 44 -15.81 13.90 -0.85
C MET A 44 -17.23 13.32 -0.89
N ASP A 45 -17.35 12.10 -1.42
CA ASP A 45 -18.60 11.35 -1.36
C ASP A 45 -18.97 10.93 0.09
N ALA A 46 -20.21 10.47 0.28
CA ALA A 46 -20.74 10.10 1.60
C ALA A 46 -19.95 8.96 2.27
N TRP A 47 -19.43 8.01 1.48
CA TRP A 47 -18.66 6.89 2.02
C TRP A 47 -17.31 7.36 2.55
N ASN A 48 -16.57 8.16 1.75
CA ASN A 48 -15.29 8.73 2.15
C ASN A 48 -15.44 9.65 3.37
N LYS A 49 -16.44 10.55 3.38
CA LYS A 49 -16.75 11.39 4.56
C LYS A 49 -17.01 10.54 5.81
N GLY A 50 -17.83 9.51 5.69
CA GLY A 50 -18.18 8.64 6.81
C GLY A 50 -16.98 7.86 7.34
N THR A 51 -16.17 7.28 6.46
CA THR A 51 -15.01 6.47 6.82
C THR A 51 -13.88 7.33 7.41
N HIS A 52 -13.54 8.43 6.73
CA HIS A 52 -12.46 9.32 7.17
C HIS A 52 -12.86 10.15 8.40
N GLY A 53 -14.14 10.46 8.57
CA GLY A 53 -14.65 11.09 9.80
C GLY A 53 -14.54 10.16 11.01
N LYS A 54 -14.96 8.89 10.86
CA LYS A 54 -14.86 7.90 11.95
C LYS A 54 -13.42 7.60 12.36
N SER A 55 -12.48 7.60 11.42
CA SER A 55 -11.04 7.39 11.72
C SER A 55 -10.34 8.65 12.24
N GLY A 56 -11.02 9.79 12.31
CA GLY A 56 -10.43 11.09 12.68
C GLY A 56 -9.46 11.65 11.63
N LEU A 57 -9.42 11.08 10.41
CA LEU A 57 -8.51 11.53 9.37
C LEU A 57 -8.85 12.95 8.90
N ILE A 58 -10.13 13.32 8.81
CA ILE A 58 -10.55 14.66 8.38
C ILE A 58 -9.96 15.73 9.30
N ASP A 59 -10.05 15.55 10.61
CA ASP A 59 -9.50 16.50 11.58
C ASP A 59 -7.97 16.58 11.50
N ARG A 60 -7.30 15.45 11.31
CA ARG A 60 -5.85 15.39 11.11
C ARG A 60 -5.42 16.11 9.82
N VAL A 61 -6.18 15.97 8.73
CA VAL A 61 -5.92 16.66 7.46
C VAL A 61 -6.05 18.19 7.63
N LYS A 62 -7.10 18.64 8.30
CA LYS A 62 -7.28 20.07 8.62
C LYS A 62 -6.18 20.65 9.51
N ALA A 63 -5.73 19.88 10.49
CA ALA A 63 -4.67 20.28 11.43
C ALA A 63 -3.26 20.17 10.84
N SER A 64 -3.08 19.41 9.77
CA SER A 64 -1.76 19.23 9.14
C SER A 64 -1.26 20.54 8.52
N THR A 65 0.06 20.74 8.57
CA THR A 65 0.76 21.86 7.91
C THR A 65 1.59 21.38 6.72
N LEU A 66 1.56 20.07 6.41
CA LEU A 66 2.34 19.47 5.33
C LEU A 66 1.54 19.48 4.03
N ASN A 67 2.10 20.04 2.99
CA ASN A 67 1.54 19.91 1.63
C ASN A 67 2.12 18.67 0.91
N GLU A 68 1.63 18.38 -0.30
CA GLU A 68 2.08 17.24 -1.10
C GLU A 68 3.59 17.24 -1.34
N ASP A 69 4.20 18.41 -1.61
CA ASP A 69 5.63 18.54 -1.92
C ASP A 69 6.50 18.19 -0.68
N ALA A 70 6.10 18.67 0.50
CA ALA A 70 6.80 18.36 1.76
C ALA A 70 6.71 16.86 2.09
N VAL A 71 5.55 16.25 1.90
CA VAL A 71 5.36 14.80 2.14
C VAL A 71 6.12 13.99 1.09
N GLU A 72 6.11 14.38 -0.18
CA GLU A 72 6.92 13.75 -1.23
C GLU A 72 8.40 13.69 -0.84
N GLN A 73 8.97 14.82 -0.41
CA GLN A 73 10.36 14.91 0.01
C GLN A 73 10.64 14.03 1.24
N ALA A 74 9.75 14.02 2.23
CA ALA A 74 9.88 13.20 3.41
C ALA A 74 9.87 11.69 3.08
N CYS A 75 8.96 11.26 2.19
CA CYS A 75 8.89 9.89 1.70
C CYS A 75 10.19 9.48 0.99
N ILE A 76 10.71 10.33 0.10
CA ILE A 76 11.97 10.07 -0.62
C ILE A 76 13.16 10.02 0.35
N ALA A 77 13.20 10.92 1.33
CA ALA A 77 14.26 10.94 2.35
C ALA A 77 14.26 9.66 3.19
N PHE A 78 13.08 9.15 3.54
CA PHE A 78 12.94 7.86 4.20
C PHE A 78 13.42 6.71 3.32
N LEU A 79 12.91 6.61 2.08
CA LEU A 79 13.25 5.52 1.16
C LEU A 79 14.73 5.45 0.83
N LYS A 80 15.42 6.58 0.69
CA LYS A 80 16.87 6.65 0.42
C LYS A 80 17.74 5.91 1.43
N GLN A 81 17.26 5.71 2.65
CA GLN A 81 17.98 5.00 3.70
C GLN A 81 18.01 3.48 3.48
N TYR A 82 17.04 2.94 2.72
CA TYR A 82 16.82 1.50 2.60
C TYR A 82 16.84 0.99 1.17
N VAL A 83 16.44 1.81 0.19
CA VAL A 83 16.21 1.40 -1.20
C VAL A 83 16.81 2.40 -2.16
N LYS A 84 17.54 1.93 -3.16
CA LYS A 84 18.02 2.78 -4.26
C LYS A 84 16.89 3.13 -5.23
N ALA A 85 16.94 4.34 -5.79
CA ALA A 85 15.97 4.78 -6.79
C ALA A 85 15.90 3.82 -7.99
N GLY A 86 14.71 3.58 -8.50
CA GLY A 86 14.44 2.75 -9.67
C GLY A 86 14.53 1.24 -9.45
N ILE A 87 14.82 0.77 -8.24
CA ILE A 87 15.04 -0.67 -7.96
C ILE A 87 13.77 -1.36 -7.45
N SER A 88 13.11 -0.81 -6.42
CA SER A 88 11.96 -1.47 -5.80
C SER A 88 10.66 -1.14 -6.52
N PRO A 89 9.83 -2.14 -6.82
CA PRO A 89 8.46 -1.90 -7.27
C PRO A 89 7.64 -1.26 -6.15
N MET A 90 6.59 -0.54 -6.53
CA MET A 90 5.53 -0.12 -5.60
C MET A 90 4.61 -1.31 -5.34
N CYS A 91 4.30 -1.59 -4.07
CA CYS A 91 3.57 -2.78 -3.64
C CYS A 91 2.33 -2.39 -2.83
N GLY A 92 1.24 -3.14 -2.99
CA GLY A 92 0.01 -2.95 -2.22
C GLY A 92 -1.23 -3.52 -2.91
N ASN A 93 -2.39 -3.37 -2.28
CA ASN A 93 -3.66 -3.73 -2.89
C ASN A 93 -4.14 -2.62 -3.84
N SER A 94 -4.42 -2.96 -5.10
CA SER A 94 -4.84 -2.01 -6.14
C SER A 94 -3.85 -0.83 -6.28
N ILE A 95 -2.58 -1.12 -6.12
CA ILE A 95 -1.48 -0.13 -6.02
C ILE A 95 -1.36 0.76 -7.27
N CYS A 96 -1.93 0.32 -8.39
CA CYS A 96 -2.03 1.14 -9.59
C CYS A 96 -2.83 2.43 -9.35
N GLN A 97 -3.80 2.41 -8.42
CA GLN A 97 -4.60 3.58 -8.05
C GLN A 97 -3.73 4.60 -7.30
N ASP A 98 -2.98 4.13 -6.29
CA ASP A 98 -2.04 4.98 -5.55
C ASP A 98 -1.00 5.57 -6.49
N ARG A 99 -0.46 4.77 -7.41
CA ARG A 99 0.51 5.22 -8.41
C ARG A 99 -0.03 6.33 -9.30
N ARG A 100 -1.30 6.28 -9.71
CA ARG A 100 -1.94 7.36 -10.50
C ARG A 100 -1.98 8.68 -9.74
N PHE A 101 -2.29 8.63 -8.43
CA PHE A 101 -2.28 9.81 -7.58
C PHE A 101 -0.86 10.34 -7.37
N MET A 102 0.11 9.46 -7.12
CA MET A 102 1.52 9.86 -6.98
C MET A 102 2.07 10.47 -8.27
N ALA A 103 1.78 9.89 -9.43
CA ALA A 103 2.21 10.44 -10.72
C ALA A 103 1.70 11.89 -10.94
N ARG A 104 0.54 12.22 -10.40
CA ARG A 104 -0.04 13.55 -10.52
C ARG A 104 0.45 14.54 -9.46
N TYR A 105 0.52 14.11 -8.20
CA TYR A 105 0.74 15.00 -7.06
C TYR A 105 2.11 14.87 -6.40
N MET A 106 2.81 13.76 -6.66
CA MET A 106 4.12 13.44 -6.10
C MET A 106 5.00 12.74 -7.14
N PRO A 107 5.26 13.41 -8.31
CA PRO A 107 5.91 12.75 -9.45
C PRO A 107 7.36 12.32 -9.18
N LYS A 108 8.06 12.99 -8.28
CA LYS A 108 9.44 12.60 -7.89
C LYS A 108 9.42 11.33 -7.04
N LEU A 109 8.41 11.17 -6.17
CA LEU A 109 8.20 9.95 -5.40
C LEU A 109 7.78 8.80 -6.31
N GLU A 110 6.87 9.03 -7.25
CA GLU A 110 6.48 8.04 -8.25
C GLU A 110 7.68 7.55 -9.05
N ALA A 111 8.51 8.46 -9.57
CA ALA A 111 9.73 8.16 -10.32
C ALA A 111 10.83 7.50 -9.47
N TYR A 112 10.75 7.55 -8.15
CA TYR A 112 11.69 6.87 -7.26
C TYR A 112 11.53 5.37 -7.28
N PHE A 113 10.32 4.86 -7.55
CA PHE A 113 10.02 3.44 -7.67
C PHE A 113 10.40 2.88 -9.04
N HIS A 114 10.60 1.57 -9.11
CA HIS A 114 10.66 0.85 -10.38
C HIS A 114 9.29 0.98 -11.10
N TYR A 115 9.29 0.97 -12.43
CA TYR A 115 8.06 1.12 -13.22
C TYR A 115 7.05 -0.03 -13.05
N ARG A 116 7.49 -1.20 -12.57
CA ARG A 116 6.61 -2.35 -12.27
C ARG A 116 5.99 -2.21 -10.90
N ASN A 117 4.82 -2.87 -10.74
CA ASN A 117 4.13 -2.98 -9.47
C ASN A 117 4.10 -4.43 -8.98
N VAL A 118 3.96 -4.60 -7.66
CA VAL A 118 3.48 -5.84 -7.06
C VAL A 118 2.08 -5.56 -6.53
N ASP A 119 1.07 -5.89 -7.32
CA ASP A 119 -0.33 -5.65 -6.97
C ASP A 119 -0.94 -6.91 -6.36
N VAL A 120 -1.18 -6.86 -5.05
CA VAL A 120 -1.77 -7.97 -4.28
C VAL A 120 -3.20 -8.25 -4.74
N SER A 121 -3.93 -7.23 -5.20
CA SER A 121 -5.28 -7.40 -5.73
C SER A 121 -5.29 -8.23 -7.02
N THR A 122 -4.24 -8.17 -7.84
CA THR A 122 -4.09 -9.05 -9.02
C THR A 122 -4.02 -10.51 -8.59
N ILE A 123 -3.21 -10.82 -7.58
CA ILE A 123 -3.10 -12.19 -7.05
C ILE A 123 -4.44 -12.65 -6.47
N LYS A 124 -5.12 -11.80 -5.73
CA LYS A 124 -6.46 -12.04 -5.22
C LYS A 124 -7.46 -12.39 -6.32
N GLU A 125 -7.45 -11.63 -7.41
CA GLU A 125 -8.34 -11.87 -8.54
C GLU A 125 -8.03 -13.20 -9.25
N LEU A 126 -6.78 -13.62 -9.33
CA LEU A 126 -6.38 -14.93 -9.84
C LEU A 126 -6.81 -16.06 -8.88
N ALA A 127 -6.54 -15.90 -7.59
CA ALA A 127 -6.93 -16.87 -6.57
C ALA A 127 -8.45 -17.09 -6.56
N ARG A 128 -9.25 -16.01 -6.67
CA ARG A 128 -10.71 -16.09 -6.74
C ARG A 128 -11.20 -16.93 -7.92
N ARG A 129 -10.49 -16.89 -9.06
CA ARG A 129 -10.87 -17.61 -10.28
C ARG A 129 -10.39 -19.05 -10.31
N TRP A 130 -9.20 -19.30 -9.77
CA TRP A 130 -8.53 -20.59 -9.93
C TRP A 130 -8.60 -21.48 -8.70
N GLN A 131 -8.69 -20.88 -7.50
CA GLN A 131 -8.79 -21.58 -6.22
C GLN A 131 -9.73 -20.83 -5.26
N PRO A 132 -11.03 -20.70 -5.59
CA PRO A 132 -11.96 -19.87 -4.81
C PRO A 132 -12.11 -20.30 -3.34
N GLU A 133 -11.82 -21.55 -3.01
CA GLU A 133 -11.87 -22.09 -1.66
C GLU A 133 -10.91 -21.40 -0.69
N ILE A 134 -9.75 -20.93 -1.18
CA ILE A 134 -8.77 -20.26 -0.31
C ILE A 134 -9.20 -18.84 0.09
N MET A 135 -10.16 -18.26 -0.61
CA MET A 135 -10.62 -16.88 -0.33
C MET A 135 -11.19 -16.72 1.09
N LYS A 136 -11.65 -17.80 1.72
CA LYS A 136 -12.20 -17.79 3.06
C LYS A 136 -11.13 -17.79 4.17
N GLY A 137 -9.90 -18.11 3.83
CA GLY A 137 -8.81 -18.24 4.80
C GLY A 137 -8.16 -16.93 5.22
N PHE A 138 -8.46 -15.82 4.55
CA PHE A 138 -7.93 -14.50 4.91
C PHE A 138 -9.06 -13.50 5.15
N VAL A 139 -9.12 -12.97 6.37
CA VAL A 139 -10.13 -11.97 6.77
C VAL A 139 -9.43 -10.66 7.15
N LYS A 140 -9.79 -9.57 6.48
CA LYS A 140 -9.28 -8.23 6.77
C LYS A 140 -9.91 -7.65 8.03
N LYS A 141 -9.10 -6.95 8.83
CA LYS A 141 -9.53 -6.28 10.08
C LYS A 141 -10.27 -4.96 9.82
N GLN A 142 -10.14 -4.39 8.61
CA GLN A 142 -10.84 -3.18 8.16
C GLN A 142 -10.62 -1.94 9.06
N ALA A 143 -9.39 -1.70 9.49
CA ALA A 143 -9.06 -0.55 10.33
C ALA A 143 -9.13 0.80 9.58
N HIS A 144 -9.07 0.77 8.25
CA HIS A 144 -9.19 1.94 7.35
C HIS A 144 -8.24 3.10 7.68
N THR A 145 -7.02 2.78 8.09
CA THR A 145 -5.90 3.74 8.18
C THR A 145 -4.82 3.31 7.19
N ALA A 146 -4.08 4.28 6.61
CA ALA A 146 -3.09 3.96 5.59
C ALA A 146 -2.06 2.91 6.06
N LEU A 147 -1.59 3.00 7.30
CA LEU A 147 -0.63 2.03 7.84
C LEU A 147 -1.24 0.64 8.02
N ALA A 148 -2.43 0.54 8.62
CA ALA A 148 -3.10 -0.75 8.81
C ALA A 148 -3.44 -1.42 7.47
N ASP A 149 -3.84 -0.65 6.46
CA ASP A 149 -4.15 -1.16 5.12
C ASP A 149 -2.89 -1.74 4.44
N ILE A 150 -1.72 -1.15 4.67
CA ILE A 150 -0.43 -1.69 4.17
C ILE A 150 -0.05 -2.96 4.92
N GLU A 151 -0.16 -2.98 6.24
CA GLU A 151 0.11 -4.17 7.06
C GLU A 151 -0.80 -5.33 6.63
N GLU A 152 -2.09 -5.08 6.43
CA GLU A 152 -3.02 -6.07 5.90
C GLU A 152 -2.65 -6.53 4.48
N SER A 153 -2.14 -5.63 3.63
CA SER A 153 -1.69 -6.00 2.27
C SER A 153 -0.48 -6.93 2.31
N ILE A 154 0.46 -6.71 3.24
CA ILE A 154 1.63 -7.59 3.45
C ILE A 154 1.16 -8.97 3.94
N GLU A 155 0.24 -9.02 4.93
CA GLU A 155 -0.32 -10.27 5.44
C GLU A 155 -1.13 -11.02 4.37
N GLU A 156 -1.90 -10.31 3.56
CA GLU A 156 -2.67 -10.90 2.45
C GLU A 156 -1.71 -11.52 1.40
N LEU A 157 -0.62 -10.82 1.05
CA LEU A 157 0.39 -11.36 0.14
C LEU A 157 1.10 -12.58 0.73
N ARG A 158 1.43 -12.55 2.03
CA ARG A 158 2.02 -13.69 2.75
C ARG A 158 1.08 -14.89 2.77
N TYR A 159 -0.22 -14.66 2.97
CA TYR A 159 -1.24 -15.69 2.88
C TYR A 159 -1.27 -16.34 1.49
N TYR A 160 -1.31 -15.56 0.40
CA TYR A 160 -1.30 -16.12 -0.96
C TYR A 160 0.02 -16.83 -1.27
N ARG A 161 1.15 -16.33 -0.80
CA ARG A 161 2.43 -17.02 -0.96
C ARG A 161 2.38 -18.45 -0.40
N ASN A 162 1.73 -18.64 0.73
CA ASN A 162 1.70 -19.92 1.43
C ASN A 162 0.57 -20.86 0.96
N THR A 163 -0.46 -20.33 0.30
CA THR A 163 -1.66 -21.12 -0.03
C THR A 163 -1.95 -21.24 -1.52
N PHE A 164 -1.52 -20.26 -2.31
CA PHE A 164 -1.86 -20.16 -3.73
C PHE A 164 -0.69 -20.53 -4.66
N PHE A 165 0.55 -20.15 -4.30
CA PHE A 165 1.71 -20.47 -5.11
C PHE A 165 2.23 -21.87 -4.83
N ILE A 166 2.63 -22.60 -5.88
CA ILE A 166 3.29 -23.91 -5.76
C ILE A 166 4.69 -23.69 -5.19
N PRO A 167 5.09 -24.36 -4.09
CA PRO A 167 6.45 -24.27 -3.58
C PRO A 167 7.47 -24.62 -4.67
N SER A 168 8.61 -23.94 -4.70
CA SER A 168 9.68 -24.28 -5.62
C SER A 168 10.22 -25.68 -5.31
N VAL A 169 10.57 -26.45 -6.34
CA VAL A 169 11.12 -27.82 -6.20
C VAL A 169 12.39 -27.87 -5.32
N ALA A 170 13.08 -26.75 -5.17
CA ALA A 170 14.24 -26.61 -4.28
C ALA A 170 13.91 -26.74 -2.78
N GLU A 171 12.67 -26.46 -2.36
CA GLU A 171 12.21 -26.63 -0.98
C GLU A 171 11.65 -28.04 -0.72
N ALA A 172 11.48 -28.86 -1.77
CA ALA A 172 10.92 -30.20 -1.72
C ALA A 172 11.97 -31.32 -1.66
N SER A 173 13.25 -31.02 -1.41
CA SER A 173 14.26 -32.05 -1.19
C SER A 173 14.14 -32.59 0.24
N PRO A 174 13.61 -33.82 0.45
CA PRO A 174 13.78 -34.47 1.72
C PRO A 174 15.24 -34.93 1.84
N ALA A 175 15.91 -34.42 2.85
CA ALA A 175 17.05 -35.17 3.37
C ALA A 175 16.59 -36.56 3.74
N THR A 176 17.32 -37.55 3.27
CA THR A 176 17.58 -38.86 3.81
C THR A 176 17.45 -39.97 2.75
N ALA A 177 18.56 -40.34 2.18
CA ALA A 177 18.90 -41.73 2.14
C ALA A 177 20.08 -41.90 3.09
N LYS A 178 19.82 -42.49 4.23
CA LYS A 178 20.87 -43.15 5.02
C LYS A 178 20.89 -44.57 4.55
N ASP A 179 22.03 -45.02 4.13
CA ASP A 179 22.55 -46.39 4.34
C ASP A 179 23.63 -46.34 5.40
#